data_c20c191897904f61b808aef427a0fd11
#
_entry.id   c20c191897904f61b808aef427a0fd11
#
_cell.length_a   1.000
_cell.length_b   1.000
_cell.length_c   1.000
_cell.angle_alpha   90.00
_cell.angle_beta   90.00
_cell.angle_gamma   90.00
#
_symmetry.space_group_name_H-M   'P 1'
#
loop_
_entity.id
_entity.type
_entity.pdbx_description
1 polymer ?
#
loop_
_entity_poly.entity_id
_entity_poly.type
_entity_poly.pdbx_seq_one_letter_code
_entity_poly.pdbx_strand_id
1 'polypeptide(L)'
;MPLNRKDVLTLEDMSVEEMTLILDTADSLKEILGRDIKKVPTLRGRSVMTLFYEPSTRTRTSFEMAGKYMSADTANIATTTSAVVKGETLKDTAWTVEAMGIDCIVMRHPIAGAPHFLARICQASIINAGDGMHEHPTQGLLDMFSIRERKGTLRALKVAIVGDILHSRVARSNIWGLTKMGADVWVTGPSTLMPPGIERTGVRTTFRVEEAIEGADVVMVLRLQLERQKKGLFPSIREYSRLFGVTRERLALAKQDFILMHPGPMNRGVEIASDVADSEYSLITDQVTNGVAVRMAILYLLLGGGPEGSAQAEGGGEKR
;
A
#
# COMPACT_ATOMS: atom_id res chain seq x y z
N MET A 1 -17.55 3.89 -12.59
CA MET A 1 -17.58 2.51 -13.14
C MET A 1 -16.99 1.58 -12.08
N PRO A 2 -17.46 0.34 -11.90
CA PRO A 2 -16.80 -0.61 -11.00
C PRO A 2 -15.43 -0.98 -11.55
N LEU A 3 -14.53 -1.41 -10.67
CA LEU A 3 -13.25 -1.97 -11.06
C LEU A 3 -13.48 -3.30 -11.79
N ASN A 4 -12.85 -3.52 -12.96
CA ASN A 4 -13.06 -4.72 -13.76
C ASN A 4 -12.27 -5.93 -13.24
N ARG A 5 -12.25 -6.09 -11.91
CA ARG A 5 -11.60 -7.22 -11.21
C ARG A 5 -12.30 -7.52 -9.89
N LYS A 6 -12.24 -8.78 -9.47
CA LYS A 6 -12.76 -9.24 -8.19
C LYS A 6 -11.79 -8.89 -7.04
N ASP A 7 -10.49 -8.88 -7.31
CA ASP A 7 -9.42 -8.89 -6.30
C ASP A 7 -8.42 -7.75 -6.55
N VAL A 8 -7.71 -7.31 -5.49
CA VAL A 8 -6.56 -6.40 -5.57
C VAL A 8 -5.35 -7.11 -4.99
N LEU A 9 -4.55 -7.75 -5.84
CA LEU A 9 -3.46 -8.63 -5.44
C LEU A 9 -2.07 -8.02 -5.65
N THR A 10 -1.84 -7.35 -6.78
CA THR A 10 -0.55 -6.74 -7.18
C THR A 10 -0.76 -5.44 -7.93
N LEU A 11 0.27 -4.59 -8.01
CA LEU A 11 0.35 -3.50 -8.99
C LEU A 11 1.02 -3.94 -10.29
N GLU A 12 1.71 -5.09 -10.25
CA GLU A 12 2.29 -5.69 -11.45
C GLU A 12 1.24 -6.01 -12.52
N ASP A 13 0.08 -6.53 -12.13
CA ASP A 13 -1.01 -6.90 -13.05
C ASP A 13 -2.07 -5.81 -13.25
N MET A 14 -2.02 -4.73 -12.46
CA MET A 14 -3.00 -3.64 -12.53
C MET A 14 -2.69 -2.69 -13.67
N SER A 15 -3.70 -2.29 -14.45
CA SER A 15 -3.54 -1.33 -15.53
C SER A 15 -3.41 0.11 -15.01
N VAL A 16 -2.93 1.01 -15.88
CA VAL A 16 -2.85 2.45 -15.58
C VAL A 16 -4.24 3.04 -15.32
N GLU A 17 -5.24 2.60 -16.11
CA GLU A 17 -6.62 3.04 -16.00
C GLU A 17 -7.24 2.62 -14.67
N GLU A 18 -6.99 1.38 -14.23
CA GLU A 18 -7.46 0.87 -12.94
C GLU A 18 -6.82 1.61 -11.76
N MET A 19 -5.50 1.83 -11.81
CA MET A 19 -4.80 2.63 -10.80
C MET A 19 -5.35 4.06 -10.76
N THR A 20 -5.52 4.70 -11.92
CA THR A 20 -6.07 6.05 -12.03
C THR A 20 -7.48 6.13 -11.44
N LEU A 21 -8.35 5.16 -11.77
CA LEU A 21 -9.71 5.09 -11.22
C LEU A 21 -9.71 4.99 -9.68
N ILE A 22 -8.81 4.18 -9.11
CA ILE A 22 -8.68 4.08 -7.65
C ILE A 22 -8.22 5.41 -7.05
N LEU A 23 -7.22 6.07 -7.66
CA LEU A 23 -6.70 7.34 -7.18
C LEU A 23 -7.74 8.46 -7.26
N ASP A 24 -8.53 8.53 -8.35
CA ASP A 24 -9.58 9.54 -8.54
C ASP A 24 -10.76 9.31 -7.58
N THR A 25 -11.11 8.05 -7.35
CA THR A 25 -12.12 7.68 -6.35
C THR A 25 -11.65 8.02 -4.94
N ALA A 26 -10.36 7.80 -4.64
CA ALA A 26 -9.79 8.15 -3.34
C ALA A 26 -9.80 9.67 -3.08
N ASP A 27 -9.59 10.48 -4.12
CA ASP A 27 -9.66 11.94 -4.06
C ASP A 27 -11.04 12.40 -3.59
N SER A 28 -12.08 11.89 -4.25
CA SER A 28 -13.48 12.17 -3.89
C SER A 28 -13.84 11.68 -2.47
N LEU A 29 -13.36 10.50 -2.07
CA LEU A 29 -13.67 9.92 -0.75
C LEU A 29 -12.84 10.54 0.38
N LYS A 30 -11.69 11.15 0.08
CA LYS A 30 -10.86 11.85 1.07
C LYS A 30 -11.61 13.01 1.74
N GLU A 31 -12.50 13.69 1.02
CA GLU A 31 -13.32 14.77 1.56
C GLU A 31 -14.15 14.31 2.78
N ILE A 32 -14.57 13.05 2.82
CA ILE A 32 -15.32 12.48 3.93
C ILE A 32 -14.53 12.53 5.24
N LEU A 33 -13.20 12.37 5.15
CA LEU A 33 -12.32 12.37 6.31
C LEU A 33 -12.23 13.75 7.01
N GLY A 34 -12.55 14.82 6.27
CA GLY A 34 -12.61 16.19 6.80
C GLY A 34 -13.96 16.58 7.43
N ARG A 35 -15.01 15.74 7.30
CA ARG A 35 -16.36 16.06 7.82
C ARG A 35 -16.48 15.77 9.31
N ASP A 36 -17.38 16.45 9.98
CA ASP A 36 -17.74 16.14 11.39
C ASP A 36 -18.29 14.71 11.50
N ILE A 37 -19.21 14.34 10.60
CA ILE A 37 -19.74 12.98 10.49
C ILE A 37 -19.03 12.25 9.35
N LYS A 38 -18.04 11.45 9.71
CA LYS A 38 -17.20 10.69 8.75
C LYS A 38 -17.86 9.37 8.34
N LYS A 39 -19.15 9.37 8.03
CA LYS A 39 -19.91 8.17 7.67
C LYS A 39 -20.75 8.39 6.43
N VAL A 40 -20.67 7.40 5.52
CA VAL A 40 -21.50 7.33 4.30
C VAL A 40 -22.06 5.92 4.15
N PRO A 41 -23.29 5.71 3.65
CA PRO A 41 -23.94 4.39 3.63
C PRO A 41 -23.58 3.53 2.42
N THR A 42 -22.49 3.82 1.74
CA THR A 42 -22.13 3.22 0.44
C THR A 42 -21.85 1.71 0.48
N LEU A 43 -21.45 1.17 1.63
CA LEU A 43 -21.20 -0.27 1.82
C LEU A 43 -22.08 -0.87 2.93
N ARG A 44 -23.24 -0.27 3.18
CA ARG A 44 -24.21 -0.81 4.14
C ARG A 44 -24.63 -2.23 3.74
N GLY A 45 -24.58 -3.17 4.68
CA GLY A 45 -24.90 -4.58 4.45
C GLY A 45 -23.76 -5.38 3.79
N ARG A 46 -22.59 -4.77 3.59
CA ARG A 46 -21.36 -5.47 3.17
C ARG A 46 -20.48 -5.76 4.37
N SER A 47 -19.77 -6.88 4.31
CA SER A 47 -18.91 -7.36 5.39
C SER A 47 -17.45 -7.48 4.92
N VAL A 48 -16.53 -6.92 5.72
CA VAL A 48 -15.09 -6.92 5.44
C VAL A 48 -14.34 -7.56 6.61
N MET A 49 -13.57 -8.61 6.32
CA MET A 49 -12.74 -9.31 7.31
C MET A 49 -11.26 -8.97 7.10
N THR A 50 -10.57 -8.56 8.16
CA THR A 50 -9.11 -8.48 8.15
C THR A 50 -8.51 -9.79 8.71
N LEU A 51 -7.72 -10.49 7.89
CA LEU A 51 -7.07 -11.76 8.21
C LEU A 51 -5.55 -11.58 8.19
N PHE A 52 -4.95 -11.29 9.34
CA PHE A 52 -3.56 -10.89 9.45
C PHE A 52 -2.71 -11.94 10.18
N TYR A 53 -1.80 -12.55 9.44
CA TYR A 53 -0.79 -13.50 9.92
C TYR A 53 0.53 -12.84 10.34
N GLU A 54 0.69 -11.54 10.06
CA GLU A 54 1.80 -10.71 10.55
C GLU A 54 1.26 -9.50 11.31
N PRO A 55 1.90 -9.05 12.39
CA PRO A 55 1.52 -7.83 13.10
C PRO A 55 1.51 -6.61 12.18
N SER A 56 0.44 -5.83 12.19
CA SER A 56 0.35 -4.56 11.48
C SER A 56 -0.76 -3.69 12.05
N THR A 57 -0.43 -2.80 12.98
CA THR A 57 -1.40 -1.89 13.58
C THR A 57 -1.94 -0.92 12.54
N ARG A 58 -1.07 -0.22 11.80
CA ARG A 58 -1.49 0.80 10.83
C ARG A 58 -2.38 0.26 9.73
N THR A 59 -1.95 -0.78 9.02
CA THR A 59 -2.71 -1.31 7.88
C THR A 59 -4.05 -1.87 8.32
N ARG A 60 -4.08 -2.64 9.43
CA ARG A 60 -5.32 -3.20 9.98
C ARG A 60 -6.30 -2.12 10.37
N THR A 61 -5.88 -1.19 11.25
CA THR A 61 -6.75 -0.10 11.71
C THR A 61 -7.25 0.76 10.56
N SER A 62 -6.40 1.03 9.55
CA SER A 62 -6.78 1.81 8.38
C SER A 62 -7.88 1.12 7.54
N PHE A 63 -7.83 -0.20 7.35
CA PHE A 63 -8.91 -0.95 6.69
C PHE A 63 -10.19 -0.99 7.53
N GLU A 64 -10.07 -1.20 8.84
CA GLU A 64 -11.21 -1.14 9.75
C GLU A 64 -11.90 0.23 9.71
N MET A 65 -11.13 1.31 9.74
CA MET A 65 -11.67 2.68 9.65
C MET A 65 -12.30 2.95 8.28
N ALA A 66 -11.65 2.52 7.19
CA ALA A 66 -12.18 2.64 5.84
C ALA A 66 -13.55 1.97 5.71
N GLY A 67 -13.68 0.72 6.16
CA GLY A 67 -14.96 -0.01 6.17
C GLY A 67 -16.02 0.69 7.03
N LYS A 68 -15.66 1.09 8.26
CA LYS A 68 -16.58 1.77 9.19
C LYS A 68 -17.07 3.12 8.66
N TYR A 69 -16.21 3.89 7.99
CA TYR A 69 -16.61 5.17 7.39
C TYR A 69 -17.58 4.96 6.22
N MET A 70 -17.51 3.83 5.55
CA MET A 70 -18.42 3.47 4.47
C MET A 70 -19.63 2.64 4.91
N SER A 71 -19.84 2.47 6.24
CA SER A 71 -20.92 1.70 6.84
C SER A 71 -20.90 0.21 6.54
N ALA A 72 -19.74 -0.37 6.21
CA ALA A 72 -19.54 -1.81 6.16
C ALA A 72 -19.43 -2.39 7.57
N ASP A 73 -19.86 -3.64 7.75
CA ASP A 73 -19.58 -4.43 8.93
C ASP A 73 -18.14 -4.93 8.87
N THR A 74 -17.33 -4.60 9.86
CA THR A 74 -15.91 -4.94 9.90
C THR A 74 -15.61 -5.93 11.01
N ALA A 75 -14.96 -7.03 10.67
CA ALA A 75 -14.48 -8.01 11.63
C ALA A 75 -12.96 -8.22 11.47
N ASN A 76 -12.31 -8.78 12.49
CA ASN A 76 -10.87 -8.90 12.56
C ASN A 76 -10.47 -10.24 13.19
N ILE A 77 -9.64 -10.98 12.49
CA ILE A 77 -8.99 -12.19 13.02
C ILE A 77 -7.48 -11.92 13.13
N ALA A 78 -7.01 -11.83 14.37
CA ALA A 78 -5.58 -11.83 14.66
C ALA A 78 -5.14 -13.29 14.90
N THR A 79 -4.37 -13.83 13.98
CA THR A 79 -4.04 -15.27 13.96
C THR A 79 -3.05 -15.71 15.02
N THR A 80 -2.39 -14.78 15.72
CA THR A 80 -1.48 -15.10 16.83
C THR A 80 -2.17 -15.71 18.05
N THR A 81 -3.52 -15.67 18.11
CA THR A 81 -4.32 -16.15 19.25
C THR A 81 -5.48 -17.09 18.86
N SER A 82 -5.64 -17.42 17.56
CA SER A 82 -6.83 -18.12 17.04
C SER A 82 -6.53 -19.49 16.39
N ALA A 83 -7.39 -19.96 15.52
CA ALA A 83 -7.41 -21.29 14.87
C ALA A 83 -6.06 -21.76 14.28
N VAL A 84 -5.19 -20.85 13.82
CA VAL A 84 -3.84 -21.18 13.31
C VAL A 84 -2.97 -21.85 14.36
N VAL A 85 -3.10 -21.47 15.62
CA VAL A 85 -2.41 -22.13 16.75
C VAL A 85 -2.90 -23.58 16.93
N LYS A 86 -4.10 -23.90 16.45
CA LYS A 86 -4.69 -25.25 16.47
C LYS A 86 -4.38 -26.08 15.22
N GLY A 87 -3.54 -25.58 14.29
CA GLY A 87 -3.14 -26.32 13.09
C GLY A 87 -4.14 -26.24 11.92
N GLU A 88 -5.10 -25.32 11.94
CA GLU A 88 -6.03 -25.08 10.83
C GLU A 88 -5.28 -24.56 9.60
N THR A 89 -5.61 -25.08 8.40
CA THR A 89 -4.99 -24.63 7.17
C THR A 89 -5.52 -23.27 6.74
N LEU A 90 -4.73 -22.51 5.96
CA LEU A 90 -5.17 -21.24 5.39
C LEU A 90 -6.46 -21.38 4.57
N LYS A 91 -6.61 -22.49 3.86
CA LYS A 91 -7.80 -22.82 3.07
C LYS A 91 -9.04 -22.97 3.94
N ASP A 92 -8.94 -23.76 5.00
CA ASP A 92 -10.07 -24.04 5.90
C ASP A 92 -10.50 -22.76 6.65
N THR A 93 -9.52 -21.96 7.09
CA THR A 93 -9.78 -20.64 7.69
C THR A 93 -10.55 -19.73 6.73
N ALA A 94 -10.12 -19.66 5.46
CA ALA A 94 -10.76 -18.81 4.46
C ALA A 94 -12.19 -19.26 4.15
N TRP A 95 -12.41 -20.56 3.98
CA TRP A 95 -13.74 -21.12 3.76
C TRP A 95 -14.68 -20.94 4.97
N THR A 96 -14.15 -21.07 6.18
CA THR A 96 -14.91 -20.79 7.41
C THR A 96 -15.36 -19.34 7.45
N VAL A 97 -14.45 -18.41 7.12
CA VAL A 97 -14.74 -16.97 7.07
C VAL A 97 -15.78 -16.67 5.99
N GLU A 98 -15.64 -17.25 4.80
CA GLU A 98 -16.58 -17.06 3.69
C GLU A 98 -17.97 -17.61 4.01
N ALA A 99 -18.06 -18.78 4.70
CA ALA A 99 -19.31 -19.37 5.14
C ALA A 99 -20.07 -18.51 6.18
N MET A 100 -19.38 -17.57 6.84
CA MET A 100 -19.99 -16.56 7.71
C MET A 100 -20.60 -15.38 6.93
N GLY A 101 -20.55 -15.39 5.59
CA GLY A 101 -21.11 -14.33 4.72
C GLY A 101 -20.18 -13.14 4.54
N ILE A 102 -18.86 -13.32 4.60
CA ILE A 102 -17.90 -12.22 4.36
C ILE A 102 -17.75 -11.95 2.87
N ASP A 103 -17.97 -10.71 2.46
CA ASP A 103 -17.86 -10.24 1.07
C ASP A 103 -16.41 -9.95 0.64
N CYS A 104 -15.57 -9.54 1.58
CA CYS A 104 -14.18 -9.17 1.30
C CYS A 104 -13.21 -9.61 2.41
N ILE A 105 -12.10 -10.23 2.02
CA ILE A 105 -11.01 -10.63 2.92
C ILE A 105 -9.78 -9.79 2.63
N VAL A 106 -9.37 -8.97 3.60
CA VAL A 106 -8.13 -8.21 3.56
C VAL A 106 -7.03 -9.04 4.22
N MET A 107 -6.12 -9.56 3.41
CA MET A 107 -5.14 -10.53 3.86
C MET A 107 -3.73 -9.94 3.97
N ARG A 108 -3.05 -10.23 5.09
CA ARG A 108 -1.61 -10.01 5.26
C ARG A 108 -0.93 -11.30 5.71
N HIS A 109 0.10 -11.74 4.97
CA HIS A 109 0.73 -13.03 5.19
C HIS A 109 2.26 -12.98 5.04
N PRO A 110 3.04 -13.76 5.82
CA PRO A 110 4.50 -13.83 5.69
C PRO A 110 4.97 -14.55 4.40
N ILE A 111 4.14 -15.36 3.77
CA ILE A 111 4.48 -16.09 2.56
C ILE A 111 3.93 -15.36 1.33
N ALA A 112 4.79 -15.11 0.35
CA ALA A 112 4.42 -14.56 -0.94
C ALA A 112 3.44 -15.47 -1.69
N GLY A 113 2.43 -14.87 -2.36
CA GLY A 113 1.41 -15.61 -3.12
C GLY A 113 0.22 -16.12 -2.28
N ALA A 114 0.24 -16.00 -0.95
CA ALA A 114 -0.89 -16.44 -0.13
C ALA A 114 -2.23 -15.75 -0.50
N PRO A 115 -2.29 -14.42 -0.77
CA PRO A 115 -3.51 -13.79 -1.28
C PRO A 115 -3.96 -14.35 -2.63
N HIS A 116 -3.03 -14.65 -3.54
CA HIS A 116 -3.33 -15.26 -4.83
C HIS A 116 -3.94 -16.66 -4.69
N PHE A 117 -3.44 -17.43 -3.72
CA PHE A 117 -4.02 -18.72 -3.41
C PHE A 117 -5.47 -18.58 -2.96
N LEU A 118 -5.78 -17.66 -2.04
CA LEU A 118 -7.16 -17.41 -1.60
C LEU A 118 -8.06 -16.90 -2.73
N ALA A 119 -7.56 -16.01 -3.59
CA ALA A 119 -8.32 -15.46 -4.72
C ALA A 119 -8.82 -16.53 -5.70
N ARG A 120 -8.13 -17.68 -5.77
CA ARG A 120 -8.51 -18.83 -6.62
C ARG A 120 -9.58 -19.72 -6.01
N ILE A 121 -9.71 -19.74 -4.69
CA ILE A 121 -10.58 -20.69 -3.98
C ILE A 121 -11.78 -20.05 -3.29
N CYS A 122 -11.77 -18.72 -3.13
CA CYS A 122 -12.85 -17.95 -2.50
C CYS A 122 -13.65 -17.16 -3.52
N GLN A 123 -14.95 -17.02 -3.27
CA GLN A 123 -15.84 -16.13 -4.01
C GLN A 123 -15.69 -14.66 -3.51
N ALA A 124 -15.46 -14.48 -2.21
CA ALA A 124 -15.18 -13.19 -1.61
C ALA A 124 -14.01 -12.48 -2.30
N SER A 125 -14.07 -11.15 -2.39
CA SER A 125 -12.98 -10.32 -2.89
C SER A 125 -11.75 -10.41 -1.98
N ILE A 126 -10.56 -10.59 -2.56
CA ILE A 126 -9.31 -10.66 -1.79
C ILE A 126 -8.49 -9.38 -2.03
N ILE A 127 -8.11 -8.73 -0.92
CA ILE A 127 -7.20 -7.57 -0.95
C ILE A 127 -5.88 -7.96 -0.29
N ASN A 128 -4.78 -7.86 -1.04
CA ASN A 128 -3.43 -8.07 -0.53
C ASN A 128 -2.99 -6.85 0.32
N ALA A 129 -2.90 -7.04 1.64
CA ALA A 129 -2.38 -6.06 2.61
C ALA A 129 -0.89 -6.30 2.96
N GLY A 130 -0.18 -7.02 2.09
CA GLY A 130 1.24 -7.32 2.14
C GLY A 130 1.52 -8.81 2.33
N ASP A 131 2.19 -9.42 1.35
CA ASP A 131 2.55 -10.82 1.34
C ASP A 131 4.07 -11.02 1.21
N GLY A 132 4.71 -11.52 2.25
CA GLY A 132 6.14 -11.77 2.29
C GLY A 132 6.98 -10.57 1.86
N MET A 133 7.85 -10.80 0.87
CA MET A 133 8.65 -9.76 0.19
C MET A 133 8.08 -9.43 -1.20
N HIS A 134 6.87 -9.90 -1.54
CA HIS A 134 6.29 -9.82 -2.87
C HIS A 134 5.67 -8.43 -3.12
N GLU A 135 4.44 -8.18 -2.68
CA GLU A 135 3.79 -6.89 -2.89
C GLU A 135 2.94 -6.41 -1.71
N HIS A 136 2.66 -5.12 -1.71
CA HIS A 136 1.67 -4.44 -0.86
C HIS A 136 0.95 -3.39 -1.69
N PRO A 137 0.04 -3.78 -2.61
CA PRO A 137 -0.54 -2.89 -3.62
C PRO A 137 -1.23 -1.68 -3.02
N THR A 138 -1.93 -1.84 -1.90
CA THR A 138 -2.61 -0.71 -1.24
C THR A 138 -1.65 0.31 -0.61
N GLN A 139 -0.39 -0.10 -0.34
CA GLN A 139 0.66 0.84 0.07
C GLN A 139 1.20 1.59 -1.15
N GLY A 140 1.51 0.90 -2.24
CA GLY A 140 1.94 1.57 -3.48
C GLY A 140 0.90 2.58 -3.99
N LEU A 141 -0.39 2.23 -3.95
CA LEU A 141 -1.48 3.13 -4.33
C LEU A 141 -1.57 4.37 -3.43
N LEU A 142 -1.48 4.22 -2.10
CA LEU A 142 -1.49 5.38 -1.21
C LEU A 142 -0.23 6.25 -1.35
N ASP A 143 0.91 5.66 -1.66
CA ASP A 143 2.14 6.40 -1.93
C ASP A 143 1.99 7.22 -3.22
N MET A 144 1.50 6.61 -4.29
CA MET A 144 1.18 7.31 -5.55
C MET A 144 0.11 8.40 -5.36
N PHE A 145 -0.92 8.14 -4.55
CA PHE A 145 -1.93 9.14 -4.22
C PHE A 145 -1.31 10.34 -3.50
N SER A 146 -0.45 10.10 -2.51
CA SER A 146 0.23 11.17 -1.76
C SER A 146 1.16 12.01 -2.65
N ILE A 147 1.86 11.37 -3.58
CA ILE A 147 2.70 12.05 -4.56
C ILE A 147 1.83 12.91 -5.49
N ARG A 148 0.77 12.31 -6.06
CA ARG A 148 -0.13 13.02 -6.98
C ARG A 148 -0.81 14.21 -6.32
N GLU A 149 -1.24 14.08 -5.09
CA GLU A 149 -1.85 15.17 -4.31
C GLU A 149 -0.88 16.34 -4.13
N ARG A 150 0.39 16.08 -3.87
CA ARG A 150 1.37 17.13 -3.59
C ARG A 150 2.01 17.71 -4.85
N LYS A 151 2.20 16.91 -5.90
CA LYS A 151 2.89 17.27 -7.14
C LYS A 151 1.96 17.50 -8.34
N GLY A 152 0.68 17.16 -8.24
CA GLY A 152 -0.31 17.28 -9.31
C GLY A 152 -0.21 16.20 -10.38
N THR A 153 0.90 15.47 -10.45
CA THR A 153 1.17 14.43 -11.46
C THR A 153 2.06 13.34 -10.89
N LEU A 154 2.10 12.19 -11.56
CA LEU A 154 3.12 11.15 -11.35
C LEU A 154 4.09 11.08 -12.52
N ARG A 155 3.65 11.55 -13.70
CA ARG A 155 4.40 11.44 -14.95
C ARG A 155 5.64 12.33 -14.93
N ALA A 156 6.75 11.76 -15.38
CA ALA A 156 8.07 12.40 -15.50
C ALA A 156 8.69 12.91 -14.18
N LEU A 157 8.12 12.56 -13.01
CA LEU A 157 8.77 12.85 -11.73
C LEU A 157 9.95 11.90 -11.53
N LYS A 158 11.07 12.42 -11.06
CA LYS A 158 12.18 11.59 -10.56
C LYS A 158 11.87 11.14 -9.14
N VAL A 159 11.74 9.84 -8.95
CA VAL A 159 11.43 9.22 -7.66
C VAL A 159 12.61 8.37 -7.21
N ALA A 160 13.30 8.79 -6.15
CA ALA A 160 14.38 8.05 -5.53
C ALA A 160 13.86 7.15 -4.40
N ILE A 161 13.98 5.82 -4.55
CA ILE A 161 13.67 4.83 -3.52
C ILE A 161 14.98 4.36 -2.90
N VAL A 162 15.16 4.65 -1.60
CA VAL A 162 16.44 4.46 -0.89
C VAL A 162 16.29 3.41 0.20
N GLY A 163 17.12 2.36 0.16
CA GLY A 163 17.24 1.43 1.29
C GLY A 163 17.28 -0.04 0.93
N ASP A 164 16.55 -0.87 1.70
CA ASP A 164 16.46 -2.33 1.50
C ASP A 164 15.45 -2.65 0.39
N ILE A 165 15.92 -2.66 -0.85
CA ILE A 165 15.05 -2.93 -2.02
C ILE A 165 14.68 -4.41 -2.08
N LEU A 166 15.61 -5.31 -1.71
CA LEU A 166 15.45 -6.77 -1.85
C LEU A 166 14.30 -7.32 -1.00
N HIS A 167 14.20 -6.87 0.26
CA HIS A 167 13.20 -7.40 1.20
C HIS A 167 11.94 -6.53 1.30
N SER A 168 11.89 -5.42 0.57
CA SER A 168 10.78 -4.47 0.67
C SER A 168 9.68 -4.74 -0.35
N ARG A 169 8.57 -5.32 0.11
CA ARG A 169 7.33 -5.43 -0.68
C ARG A 169 6.76 -4.06 -1.08
N VAL A 170 7.05 -3.01 -0.30
CA VAL A 170 6.64 -1.64 -0.61
C VAL A 170 7.43 -1.09 -1.79
N ALA A 171 8.75 -1.35 -1.83
CA ALA A 171 9.57 -0.99 -2.98
C ALA A 171 9.03 -1.64 -4.27
N ARG A 172 8.72 -2.94 -4.24
CA ARG A 172 8.19 -3.65 -5.42
C ARG A 172 6.90 -3.05 -5.93
N SER A 173 5.91 -2.82 -5.06
CA SER A 173 4.66 -2.20 -5.46
C SER A 173 4.86 -0.80 -6.02
N ASN A 174 5.71 0.03 -5.39
CA ASN A 174 6.00 1.37 -5.91
C ASN A 174 6.76 1.33 -7.24
N ILE A 175 7.69 0.40 -7.43
CA ILE A 175 8.38 0.20 -8.70
C ILE A 175 7.37 -0.06 -9.81
N TRP A 176 6.49 -1.06 -9.66
CA TRP A 176 5.47 -1.39 -10.65
C TRP A 176 4.52 -0.22 -10.91
N GLY A 177 3.95 0.35 -9.84
CA GLY A 177 2.96 1.42 -9.97
C GLY A 177 3.55 2.68 -10.58
N LEU A 178 4.64 3.20 -10.03
CA LEU A 178 5.25 4.46 -10.48
C LEU A 178 5.81 4.37 -11.90
N THR A 179 6.47 3.26 -12.26
CA THR A 179 7.01 3.06 -13.61
C THR A 179 5.87 3.03 -14.64
N LYS A 180 4.78 2.31 -14.37
CA LYS A 180 3.59 2.28 -15.25
C LYS A 180 2.94 3.66 -15.38
N MET A 181 2.91 4.44 -14.30
CA MET A 181 2.39 5.81 -14.30
C MET A 181 3.34 6.84 -14.93
N GLY A 182 4.50 6.39 -15.44
CA GLY A 182 5.44 7.22 -16.21
C GLY A 182 6.41 8.04 -15.38
N ALA A 183 6.67 7.68 -14.13
CA ALA A 183 7.74 8.26 -13.33
C ALA A 183 9.12 7.70 -13.72
N ASP A 184 10.19 8.50 -13.55
CA ASP A 184 11.58 8.07 -13.64
C ASP A 184 12.03 7.55 -12.27
N VAL A 185 11.92 6.23 -12.09
CA VAL A 185 12.17 5.59 -10.80
C VAL A 185 13.63 5.18 -10.66
N TRP A 186 14.28 5.68 -9.62
CA TRP A 186 15.65 5.34 -9.22
C TRP A 186 15.63 4.53 -7.94
N VAL A 187 16.41 3.44 -7.91
CA VAL A 187 16.55 2.62 -6.69
C VAL A 187 18.01 2.60 -6.25
N THR A 188 18.23 2.74 -4.94
CA THR A 188 19.58 2.75 -4.36
C THR A 188 19.60 2.08 -2.99
N GLY A 189 20.71 1.42 -2.69
CA GLY A 189 20.98 0.74 -1.43
C GLY A 189 22.25 -0.10 -1.50
N PRO A 190 22.62 -0.82 -0.44
CA PRO A 190 23.72 -1.78 -0.48
C PRO A 190 23.56 -2.78 -1.63
N SER A 191 24.64 -3.13 -2.31
CA SER A 191 24.62 -4.11 -3.42
C SER A 191 24.03 -5.46 -3.01
N THR A 192 24.23 -5.86 -1.75
CA THR A 192 23.68 -7.08 -1.15
C THR A 192 22.17 -7.01 -0.88
N LEU A 193 21.60 -5.81 -0.88
CA LEU A 193 20.17 -5.54 -0.70
C LEU A 193 19.48 -5.07 -2.00
N MET A 194 20.17 -5.23 -3.15
CA MET A 194 19.63 -4.94 -4.47
C MET A 194 19.27 -6.25 -5.18
N PRO A 195 18.01 -6.42 -5.64
CA PRO A 195 17.62 -7.62 -6.37
C PRO A 195 18.37 -7.71 -7.70
N PRO A 196 18.97 -8.86 -8.03
CA PRO A 196 19.60 -9.05 -9.35
C PRO A 196 18.59 -8.85 -10.50
N GLY A 197 18.95 -8.07 -11.50
CA GLY A 197 18.13 -7.84 -12.70
C GLY A 197 16.93 -6.94 -12.50
N ILE A 198 16.90 -6.14 -11.43
CA ILE A 198 15.80 -5.22 -11.13
C ILE A 198 15.60 -4.17 -12.24
N GLU A 199 16.61 -3.86 -13.01
CA GLU A 199 16.57 -2.94 -14.14
C GLU A 199 15.55 -3.37 -15.21
N ARG A 200 15.22 -4.67 -15.27
CA ARG A 200 14.18 -5.21 -16.18
C ARG A 200 12.79 -4.70 -15.86
N THR A 201 12.56 -4.14 -14.66
CA THR A 201 11.32 -3.48 -14.28
C THR A 201 11.22 -2.04 -14.81
N GLY A 202 12.24 -1.55 -15.52
CA GLY A 202 12.29 -0.20 -16.06
C GLY A 202 12.87 0.86 -15.12
N VAL A 203 13.38 0.45 -13.95
CA VAL A 203 14.03 1.37 -13.00
C VAL A 203 15.49 1.59 -13.30
N ARG A 204 16.02 2.73 -12.86
CA ARG A 204 17.46 2.99 -12.83
C ARG A 204 18.05 2.59 -11.49
N THR A 205 19.23 1.98 -11.51
CA THR A 205 19.92 1.53 -10.30
C THR A 205 21.22 2.28 -10.10
N THR A 206 21.51 2.60 -8.86
CA THR A 206 22.80 3.13 -8.41
C THR A 206 23.09 2.65 -7.00
N PHE A 207 24.38 2.58 -6.63
CA PHE A 207 24.82 2.28 -5.28
C PHE A 207 25.24 3.52 -4.50
N ARG A 208 25.05 4.70 -5.09
CA ARG A 208 25.32 6.01 -4.49
C ARG A 208 24.01 6.74 -4.22
N VAL A 209 23.75 6.98 -2.93
CA VAL A 209 22.49 7.64 -2.49
C VAL A 209 22.39 9.05 -3.07
N GLU A 210 23.51 9.76 -3.13
CA GLU A 210 23.60 11.13 -3.65
C GLU A 210 23.14 11.20 -5.11
N GLU A 211 23.58 10.25 -5.93
CA GLU A 211 23.22 10.18 -7.35
C GLU A 211 21.72 9.90 -7.56
N ALA A 212 21.13 9.05 -6.73
CA ALA A 212 19.69 8.78 -6.77
C ALA A 212 18.87 10.01 -6.37
N ILE A 213 19.31 10.73 -5.33
CA ILE A 213 18.59 11.87 -4.75
C ILE A 213 18.78 13.15 -5.57
N GLU A 214 19.90 13.31 -6.27
CA GLU A 214 20.20 14.52 -7.05
C GLU A 214 19.04 14.84 -8.03
N GLY A 215 18.44 16.03 -7.87
CA GLY A 215 17.31 16.50 -8.68
C GLY A 215 16.03 15.67 -8.53
N ALA A 216 15.89 14.87 -7.47
CA ALA A 216 14.67 14.10 -7.23
C ALA A 216 13.49 15.00 -6.81
N ASP A 217 12.32 14.68 -7.34
CA ASP A 217 11.03 15.26 -6.92
C ASP A 217 10.50 14.59 -5.65
N VAL A 218 10.81 13.28 -5.50
CA VAL A 218 10.35 12.44 -4.40
C VAL A 218 11.51 11.62 -3.88
N VAL A 219 11.71 11.63 -2.56
CA VAL A 219 12.65 10.74 -1.87
C VAL A 219 11.85 9.82 -0.96
N MET A 220 11.79 8.54 -1.32
CA MET A 220 11.13 7.50 -0.54
C MET A 220 12.17 6.68 0.19
N VAL A 221 12.17 6.75 1.51
CA VAL A 221 13.11 6.00 2.36
C VAL A 221 12.44 4.72 2.84
N LEU A 222 13.12 3.59 2.65
CA LEU A 222 12.62 2.29 3.07
C LEU A 222 13.17 1.93 4.45
N ARG A 223 12.30 1.31 5.25
CA ARG A 223 12.72 0.69 6.51
C ARG A 223 13.72 -0.44 6.25
N LEU A 224 14.81 -0.47 7.00
CA LEU A 224 15.70 -1.60 7.01
C LEU A 224 15.03 -2.80 7.71
N GLN A 225 14.78 -3.88 6.94
CA GLN A 225 13.98 -5.04 7.36
C GLN A 225 14.82 -6.06 8.12
N LEU A 226 15.36 -5.70 9.30
CA LEU A 226 16.28 -6.55 10.09
C LEU A 226 15.69 -7.93 10.41
N GLU A 227 14.40 -8.02 10.62
CA GLU A 227 13.66 -9.25 10.91
C GLU A 227 13.55 -10.22 9.71
N ARG A 228 13.75 -9.74 8.49
CA ARG A 228 13.70 -10.53 7.24
C ARG A 228 15.06 -10.90 6.71
N GLN A 229 16.12 -10.26 7.22
CA GLN A 229 17.47 -10.46 6.74
C GLN A 229 18.13 -11.67 7.41
N LYS A 230 18.82 -12.48 6.59
CA LYS A 230 19.84 -13.40 7.11
C LYS A 230 21.07 -12.60 7.53
N LYS A 231 21.79 -13.05 8.55
CA LYS A 231 23.01 -12.39 9.01
C LYS A 231 24.02 -12.19 7.87
N GLY A 232 24.70 -11.04 7.81
CA GLY A 232 25.85 -10.78 6.93
C GLY A 232 25.57 -10.04 5.62
N LEU A 233 24.39 -9.43 5.45
CA LEU A 233 24.08 -8.66 4.23
C LEU A 233 24.70 -7.25 4.22
N PHE A 234 25.10 -6.74 5.38
CA PHE A 234 25.92 -5.52 5.54
C PHE A 234 26.71 -5.61 6.85
N PRO A 235 27.86 -4.92 6.98
CA PRO A 235 28.78 -5.11 8.10
C PRO A 235 28.20 -4.67 9.44
N SER A 236 27.53 -3.53 9.50
CA SER A 236 26.90 -3.01 10.71
C SER A 236 25.83 -1.97 10.43
N ILE A 237 24.89 -1.78 11.36
CA ILE A 237 23.87 -0.71 11.31
C ILE A 237 24.54 0.66 11.22
N ARG A 238 25.66 0.87 11.91
CA ARG A 238 26.40 2.15 11.88
C ARG A 238 26.96 2.43 10.48
N GLU A 239 27.50 1.43 9.82
CA GLU A 239 28.02 1.57 8.46
C GLU A 239 26.87 1.79 7.45
N TYR A 240 25.78 1.05 7.59
CA TYR A 240 24.57 1.30 6.78
C TYR A 240 24.10 2.74 6.92
N SER A 241 23.93 3.24 8.15
CA SER A 241 23.50 4.62 8.40
C SER A 241 24.45 5.65 7.79
N ARG A 242 25.77 5.43 7.90
CA ARG A 242 26.77 6.33 7.33
C ARG A 242 26.74 6.36 5.81
N LEU A 243 26.57 5.21 5.15
CA LEU A 243 26.66 5.08 3.69
C LEU A 243 25.31 5.30 2.98
N PHE A 244 24.21 4.89 3.61
CA PHE A 244 22.87 4.87 2.97
C PHE A 244 21.81 5.62 3.76
N GLY A 245 22.06 6.09 4.96
CA GLY A 245 21.11 6.90 5.74
C GLY A 245 20.80 8.23 5.06
N VAL A 246 19.55 8.60 5.01
CA VAL A 246 19.10 9.87 4.42
C VAL A 246 19.22 10.98 5.46
N THR A 247 20.09 11.95 5.18
CA THR A 247 20.41 13.11 6.03
C THR A 247 20.00 14.41 5.33
N ARG A 248 20.05 15.52 6.07
CA ARG A 248 19.74 16.86 5.53
C ARG A 248 20.70 17.24 4.40
N GLU A 249 21.98 16.91 4.51
CA GLU A 249 23.00 17.21 3.51
C GLU A 249 22.72 16.48 2.20
N ARG A 250 22.27 15.22 2.27
CA ARG A 250 21.88 14.45 1.09
C ARG A 250 20.61 14.98 0.44
N LEU A 251 19.63 15.39 1.25
CA LEU A 251 18.39 15.96 0.75
C LEU A 251 18.56 17.32 0.10
N ALA A 252 19.61 18.07 0.44
CA ALA A 252 19.96 19.32 -0.24
C ALA A 252 20.30 19.14 -1.73
N LEU A 253 20.55 17.90 -2.19
CA LEU A 253 20.74 17.57 -3.61
C LEU A 253 19.43 17.36 -4.38
N ALA A 254 18.32 17.17 -3.68
CA ALA A 254 16.99 17.06 -4.30
C ALA A 254 16.50 18.44 -4.78
N LYS A 255 15.39 18.48 -5.51
CA LYS A 255 14.73 19.74 -5.87
C LYS A 255 14.28 20.50 -4.62
N GLN A 256 14.15 21.82 -4.71
CA GLN A 256 13.73 22.65 -3.58
C GLN A 256 12.34 22.29 -3.04
N ASP A 257 11.45 21.82 -3.92
CA ASP A 257 10.08 21.41 -3.60
C ASP A 257 9.91 19.90 -3.47
N PHE A 258 11.00 19.15 -3.23
CA PHE A 258 10.92 17.71 -3.06
C PHE A 258 9.99 17.31 -1.92
N ILE A 259 9.50 16.10 -1.96
CA ILE A 259 8.74 15.49 -0.88
C ILE A 259 9.46 14.25 -0.33
N LEU A 260 9.38 14.09 0.99
CA LEU A 260 9.97 12.97 1.71
C LEU A 260 8.89 12.00 2.16
N MET A 261 9.08 10.72 1.88
CA MET A 261 8.12 9.66 2.18
C MET A 261 8.79 8.50 2.91
N HIS A 262 8.00 7.83 3.76
CA HIS A 262 8.43 6.62 4.45
C HIS A 262 7.20 5.75 4.80
N PRO A 263 7.15 4.46 4.43
CA PRO A 263 5.97 3.61 4.68
C PRO A 263 5.78 3.26 6.17
N GLY A 264 6.76 3.58 7.01
CA GLY A 264 6.81 3.29 8.45
C GLY A 264 6.68 1.78 8.80
N PRO A 265 7.00 1.41 10.07
CA PRO A 265 7.64 2.25 11.07
C PRO A 265 9.07 2.61 10.65
N MET A 266 9.61 3.72 11.08
CA MET A 266 10.98 4.11 10.75
C MET A 266 11.95 3.78 11.91
N ASN A 267 13.18 3.43 11.54
CA ASN A 267 14.29 3.32 12.50
C ASN A 267 15.07 4.64 12.47
N ARG A 268 14.67 5.58 13.32
CA ARG A 268 15.29 6.91 13.39
C ARG A 268 16.77 6.82 13.70
N GLY A 269 17.60 7.55 12.96
CA GLY A 269 19.06 7.51 13.05
C GLY A 269 19.70 6.32 12.32
N VAL A 270 18.93 5.49 11.65
CA VAL A 270 19.43 4.38 10.82
C VAL A 270 19.24 4.69 9.34
N GLU A 271 18.04 4.47 8.80
CA GLU A 271 17.75 4.78 7.40
C GLU A 271 17.40 6.24 7.17
N ILE A 272 16.94 6.94 8.19
CA ILE A 272 16.52 8.34 8.12
C ILE A 272 16.93 9.10 9.40
N ALA A 273 17.52 10.28 9.26
CA ALA A 273 17.83 11.15 10.38
C ALA A 273 16.53 11.70 11.02
N SER A 274 16.53 11.87 12.35
CA SER A 274 15.32 12.26 13.09
C SER A 274 14.79 13.64 12.69
N ASP A 275 15.69 14.60 12.51
CA ASP A 275 15.37 15.98 12.09
C ASP A 275 14.82 16.04 10.66
N VAL A 276 15.22 15.10 9.82
CA VAL A 276 14.73 14.95 8.45
C VAL A 276 13.31 14.36 8.43
N ALA A 277 13.06 13.33 9.24
CA ALA A 277 11.75 12.70 9.33
C ALA A 277 10.65 13.64 9.81
N ASP A 278 10.99 14.64 10.62
CA ASP A 278 10.09 15.63 11.20
C ASP A 278 10.12 16.97 10.43
N SER A 279 10.73 17.01 9.25
CA SER A 279 10.83 18.22 8.42
C SER A 279 9.51 18.56 7.72
N GLU A 280 9.41 19.80 7.23
CA GLU A 280 8.26 20.31 6.43
C GLU A 280 8.07 19.58 5.09
N TYR A 281 9.10 18.91 4.58
CA TYR A 281 9.04 18.10 3.35
C TYR A 281 8.42 16.73 3.58
N SER A 282 8.22 16.33 4.84
CA SER A 282 7.77 14.98 5.23
C SER A 282 6.27 14.82 5.02
N LEU A 283 5.88 13.85 4.20
CA LEU A 283 4.48 13.42 4.01
C LEU A 283 4.12 12.17 4.82
N ILE A 284 4.94 11.78 5.79
CA ILE A 284 4.76 10.50 6.52
C ILE A 284 3.40 10.43 7.22
N THR A 285 2.94 11.54 7.78
CA THR A 285 1.62 11.62 8.44
C THR A 285 0.48 11.67 7.42
N ASP A 286 0.68 12.40 6.31
CA ASP A 286 -0.30 12.51 5.23
C ASP A 286 -0.53 11.14 4.57
N GLN A 287 0.55 10.32 4.40
CA GLN A 287 0.42 8.95 3.91
C GLN A 287 -0.52 8.09 4.78
N VAL A 288 -0.59 8.33 6.09
CA VAL A 288 -1.52 7.59 6.98
C VAL A 288 -2.96 7.95 6.65
N THR A 289 -3.28 9.25 6.53
CA THR A 289 -4.62 9.73 6.18
C THR A 289 -5.00 9.29 4.77
N ASN A 290 -4.11 9.47 3.81
CA ASN A 290 -4.28 9.06 2.42
C ASN A 290 -4.48 7.55 2.28
N GLY A 291 -3.86 6.77 3.19
CA GLY A 291 -4.07 5.34 3.28
C GLY A 291 -5.51 4.95 3.61
N VAL A 292 -6.22 5.73 4.42
CA VAL A 292 -7.65 5.48 4.69
C VAL A 292 -8.48 5.76 3.44
N ALA A 293 -8.27 6.91 2.78
CA ALA A 293 -9.00 7.29 1.57
C ALA A 293 -8.84 6.27 0.43
N VAL A 294 -7.60 5.84 0.16
CA VAL A 294 -7.32 4.83 -0.88
C VAL A 294 -7.97 3.49 -0.55
N ARG A 295 -7.96 3.07 0.72
CA ARG A 295 -8.62 1.84 1.14
C ARG A 295 -10.14 1.94 1.06
N MET A 296 -10.73 3.11 1.35
CA MET A 296 -12.14 3.39 1.09
C MET A 296 -12.45 3.23 -0.41
N ALA A 297 -11.62 3.80 -1.30
CA ALA A 297 -11.79 3.70 -2.74
C ALA A 297 -11.73 2.25 -3.23
N ILE A 298 -10.77 1.48 -2.78
CA ILE A 298 -10.64 0.05 -3.15
C ILE A 298 -11.88 -0.73 -2.70
N LEU A 299 -12.30 -0.57 -1.44
CA LEU A 299 -13.50 -1.25 -0.92
C LEU A 299 -14.76 -0.84 -1.70
N TYR A 300 -14.91 0.46 -2.01
CA TYR A 300 -16.03 0.96 -2.81
C TYR A 300 -16.07 0.35 -4.20
N LEU A 301 -14.96 0.35 -4.89
CA LEU A 301 -14.87 -0.14 -6.27
C LEU A 301 -15.05 -1.66 -6.39
N LEU A 302 -14.69 -2.41 -5.34
CA LEU A 302 -14.89 -3.87 -5.30
C LEU A 302 -16.29 -4.27 -4.84
N LEU A 303 -16.90 -3.55 -3.89
CA LEU A 303 -18.11 -3.99 -3.19
C LEU A 303 -19.34 -3.11 -3.45
N GLY A 304 -19.15 -1.88 -3.94
CA GLY A 304 -20.21 -0.87 -4.07
C GLY A 304 -21.17 -1.06 -5.24
N GLY A 305 -20.91 -2.02 -6.14
CA GLY A 305 -21.73 -2.29 -7.32
C GLY A 305 -22.81 -3.36 -7.15
N GLY A 306 -23.33 -3.59 -5.95
CA GLY A 306 -24.38 -4.58 -5.68
C GLY A 306 -25.75 -4.21 -6.29
N PRO A 307 -26.66 -5.19 -6.50
CA PRO A 307 -27.89 -5.07 -7.32
C PRO A 307 -28.95 -4.07 -6.80
N GLU A 308 -28.77 -3.41 -5.69
CA GLU A 308 -29.75 -2.46 -5.14
C GLU A 308 -29.71 -1.06 -5.80
N GLY A 309 -28.69 -0.76 -6.62
CA GLY A 309 -28.61 0.50 -7.38
C GLY A 309 -29.44 0.53 -8.67
N SER A 310 -29.88 -0.62 -9.18
CA SER A 310 -30.67 -0.74 -10.41
C SER A 310 -32.18 -0.88 -10.18
N ALA A 311 -32.63 -1.14 -8.95
CA ALA A 311 -34.04 -1.39 -8.67
C ALA A 311 -34.91 -0.13 -8.40
N GLN A 312 -34.29 1.07 -8.28
CA GLN A 312 -35.04 2.31 -8.06
C GLN A 312 -35.27 3.17 -9.31
N ALA A 313 -34.78 2.72 -10.48
CA ALA A 313 -34.99 3.44 -11.75
C ALA A 313 -36.19 2.96 -12.58
N GLU A 314 -36.85 1.83 -12.25
CA GLU A 314 -37.95 1.26 -13.03
C GLU A 314 -39.32 1.20 -12.33
N GLY A 315 -39.49 1.91 -11.22
CA GLY A 315 -40.74 1.89 -10.43
C GLY A 315 -41.57 3.16 -10.52
N GLY A 316 -41.59 3.85 -11.67
CA GLY A 316 -42.36 5.07 -11.85
C GLY A 316 -43.15 5.05 -13.18
N GLY A 317 -44.18 4.22 -13.30
CA GLY A 317 -45.05 4.23 -14.49
C GLY A 317 -46.24 3.28 -14.38
N GLU A 318 -47.40 3.90 -14.21
CA GLU A 318 -48.72 3.39 -14.49
C GLU A 318 -49.49 2.59 -13.45
N LYS A 319 -50.25 3.34 -12.67
CA LYS A 319 -51.57 2.89 -12.20
C LYS A 319 -52.63 3.31 -13.21
N ARG A 320 -53.31 2.34 -13.74
CA ARG A 320 -54.75 2.43 -14.08
C ARG A 320 -55.50 1.38 -13.31
#